data_945d34de90be8161230cb3bd78585214
#
_entry.id   945d34de90be8161230cb3bd78585214
#
_cell.length_a   1.000
_cell.length_b   1.000
_cell.length_c   1.000
_cell.angle_alpha   90.00
_cell.angle_beta   90.00
_cell.angle_gamma   90.00
#
_symmetry.space_group_name_H-M   'P 1'
#
loop_
_entity.id
_entity.type
_entity.pdbx_description
1 polymer ?
#
loop_
_entity_poly.entity_id
_entity_poly.type
_entity_poly.pdbx_seq_one_letter_code
_entity_poly.pdbx_strand_id
1 'polypeptide(L)'
;KKIQETPFPRLTYREAMDEYGTDRPDLRRDKNDPDLLAFAWIIDFPFFEKTKGISSSNSESPTWTFTHNPFSRPREEYMDWLMNKEKIGEILTTQYDVVLNGFEIGGGSIRNHQPEPLKKVFEIMGFTEDRIVNNFGHMLAALSYGAPPHGGIAWGLDRLVAILTGE
;
A
#
# COMPACT_ATOMS: atom_id res chain seq x y z
N LYS A 1 13.70 14.00 -22.76
CA LYS A 1 12.91 14.00 -21.51
C LYS A 1 13.66 14.80 -20.43
N LYS A 2 12.91 15.55 -19.58
CA LYS A 2 13.44 16.39 -18.50
C LYS A 2 12.75 16.05 -17.19
N ILE A 3 13.52 15.72 -16.16
CA ILE A 3 12.98 15.57 -14.81
C ILE A 3 12.64 16.96 -14.27
N GLN A 4 11.41 17.14 -13.79
CA GLN A 4 10.90 18.43 -13.36
C GLN A 4 11.61 18.94 -12.11
N GLU A 5 11.87 18.04 -11.16
CA GLU A 5 12.46 18.43 -9.87
C GLU A 5 13.12 17.24 -9.18
N THR A 6 14.19 17.53 -8.42
CA THR A 6 14.89 16.59 -7.55
C THR A 6 15.33 17.31 -6.27
N PRO A 7 15.22 16.66 -5.09
CA PRO A 7 14.64 15.35 -4.86
C PRO A 7 13.14 15.30 -5.21
N PHE A 8 12.63 14.10 -5.53
CA PHE A 8 11.20 13.93 -5.85
C PHE A 8 10.33 14.34 -4.65
N PRO A 9 9.26 15.11 -4.86
CA PRO A 9 8.34 15.48 -3.79
C PRO A 9 7.69 14.24 -3.18
N ARG A 10 7.31 14.36 -1.91
CA ARG A 10 6.59 13.34 -1.16
C ARG A 10 5.25 13.91 -0.76
N LEU A 11 4.18 13.18 -1.11
CA LEU A 11 2.82 13.46 -0.64
C LEU A 11 2.33 12.26 0.17
N THR A 12 1.60 12.51 1.22
CA THR A 12 0.83 11.46 1.86
C THR A 12 -0.33 11.06 0.95
N TYR A 13 -0.81 9.84 1.09
CA TYR A 13 -2.03 9.38 0.40
C TYR A 13 -3.18 10.37 0.60
N ARG A 14 -3.35 10.88 1.82
CA ARG A 14 -4.40 11.83 2.15
C ARG A 14 -4.26 13.14 1.39
N GLU A 15 -3.07 13.75 1.38
CA GLU A 15 -2.82 14.97 0.61
C GLU A 15 -3.10 14.75 -0.88
N ALA A 16 -2.65 13.62 -1.45
CA ALA A 16 -2.90 13.29 -2.84
C ALA A 16 -4.40 13.17 -3.15
N MET A 17 -5.16 12.52 -2.28
CA MET A 17 -6.61 12.38 -2.44
C MET A 17 -7.36 13.69 -2.22
N ASP A 18 -6.99 14.48 -1.23
CA ASP A 18 -7.66 15.74 -0.90
C ASP A 18 -7.42 16.81 -1.98
N GLU A 19 -6.20 16.89 -2.54
CA GLU A 19 -5.82 17.92 -3.50
C GLU A 19 -6.09 17.53 -4.96
N TYR A 20 -5.85 16.25 -5.31
CA TYR A 20 -5.93 15.78 -6.71
C TYR A 20 -7.04 14.77 -6.96
N GLY A 21 -7.69 14.24 -5.92
CA GLY A 21 -8.73 13.20 -6.05
C GLY A 21 -8.19 11.82 -6.48
N THR A 22 -6.88 11.61 -6.41
CA THR A 22 -6.22 10.36 -6.84
C THR A 22 -4.90 10.16 -6.11
N ASP A 23 -4.51 8.91 -5.89
CA ASP A 23 -3.22 8.51 -5.35
C ASP A 23 -2.08 8.48 -6.40
N ARG A 24 -2.36 8.86 -7.64
CA ARG A 24 -1.40 8.96 -8.75
C ARG A 24 -1.54 10.28 -9.50
N PRO A 25 -1.28 11.42 -8.84
CA PRO A 25 -1.47 12.72 -9.45
C PRO A 25 -0.48 13.00 -10.59
N ASP A 26 -0.94 13.74 -11.60
CA ASP A 26 -0.06 14.34 -12.57
C ASP A 26 0.41 15.73 -12.08
N LEU A 27 1.63 15.77 -11.59
CA LEU A 27 2.24 16.96 -11.00
C LEU A 27 3.00 17.83 -12.00
N ARG A 28 2.88 17.59 -13.30
CA ARG A 28 3.55 18.43 -14.31
C ARG A 28 3.06 19.87 -14.23
N ARG A 29 4.01 20.79 -14.23
CA ARG A 29 3.71 22.23 -14.32
C ARG A 29 3.12 22.62 -15.68
N ASP A 30 3.58 21.96 -16.73
CA ASP A 30 2.98 22.03 -18.06
C ASP A 30 2.59 20.62 -18.52
N LYS A 31 1.30 20.33 -18.52
CA LYS A 31 0.76 19.03 -18.94
C LYS A 31 0.82 18.81 -20.45
N ASN A 32 1.08 19.89 -21.22
CA ASN A 32 1.23 19.82 -22.68
C ASN A 32 2.68 19.53 -23.10
N ASP A 33 3.65 19.67 -22.20
CA ASP A 33 5.05 19.29 -22.50
C ASP A 33 5.23 17.77 -22.39
N PRO A 34 5.36 17.06 -23.51
CA PRO A 34 5.51 15.59 -23.50
C PRO A 34 6.89 15.15 -22.98
N ASP A 35 7.84 16.07 -22.89
CA ASP A 35 9.19 15.79 -22.41
C ASP A 35 9.37 16.01 -20.92
N LEU A 36 8.37 16.59 -20.26
CA LEU A 36 8.42 16.86 -18.83
C LEU A 36 8.05 15.61 -18.02
N LEU A 37 8.95 15.21 -17.11
CA LEU A 37 8.78 14.07 -16.21
C LEU A 37 8.65 14.59 -14.78
N ALA A 38 7.45 14.52 -14.22
CA ALA A 38 7.13 14.90 -12.84
C ALA A 38 6.93 13.63 -11.99
N PHE A 39 7.97 13.28 -11.23
CA PHE A 39 7.95 12.17 -10.30
C PHE A 39 7.46 12.64 -8.93
N ALA A 40 6.81 11.76 -8.19
CA ALA A 40 6.54 11.91 -6.76
C ALA A 40 6.51 10.58 -6.04
N TRP A 41 6.70 10.62 -4.72
CA TRP A 41 6.42 9.52 -3.81
C TRP A 41 5.05 9.74 -3.19
N ILE A 42 4.23 8.71 -3.18
CA ILE A 42 3.01 8.68 -2.36
C ILE A 42 3.27 7.72 -1.20
N ILE A 43 3.02 8.20 0.01
CA ILE A 43 3.32 7.49 1.25
C ILE A 43 2.12 7.52 2.19
N ASP A 44 2.22 6.81 3.31
CA ASP A 44 1.20 6.83 4.37
C ASP A 44 -0.18 6.36 3.90
N PHE A 45 -0.19 5.28 3.13
CA PHE A 45 -1.44 4.65 2.70
C PHE A 45 -2.22 4.09 3.88
N PRO A 46 -3.57 4.21 3.89
CA PRO A 46 -4.39 3.50 4.85
C PRO A 46 -4.20 1.99 4.68
N PHE A 47 -4.14 1.27 5.81
CA PHE A 47 -3.99 -0.18 5.75
C PHE A 47 -5.28 -0.87 5.33
N PHE A 48 -6.38 -0.45 5.93
CA PHE A 48 -7.69 -1.09 5.77
C PHE A 48 -8.72 -0.14 5.18
N GLU A 49 -9.62 -0.72 4.42
CA GLU A 49 -10.85 -0.07 3.98
C GLU A 49 -12.07 -0.95 4.28
N LYS A 50 -13.24 -0.32 4.39
CA LYS A 50 -14.50 -1.06 4.58
C LYS A 50 -14.96 -1.61 3.24
N THR A 51 -15.27 -2.91 3.21
CA THR A 51 -15.91 -3.52 2.04
C THR A 51 -17.33 -2.97 1.86
N LYS A 52 -17.64 -2.49 0.67
CA LYS A 52 -19.01 -2.15 0.29
C LYS A 52 -19.78 -3.44 0.01
N GLY A 53 -20.39 -4.02 1.06
CA GLY A 53 -21.56 -4.88 0.96
C GLY A 53 -21.53 -6.05 -0.03
N ILE A 54 -20.51 -6.93 0.00
CA ILE A 54 -20.63 -8.29 -0.54
C ILE A 54 -20.17 -9.24 0.58
N SER A 55 -21.04 -9.43 1.56
CA SER A 55 -20.89 -10.53 2.50
C SER A 55 -21.40 -11.81 1.86
N SER A 56 -20.50 -12.74 1.57
CA SER A 56 -20.87 -14.12 1.23
C SER A 56 -21.26 -14.95 2.47
N SER A 57 -21.39 -14.32 3.61
CA SER A 57 -21.88 -14.90 4.86
C SER A 57 -22.84 -13.93 5.53
N ASN A 58 -23.94 -14.45 6.08
CA ASN A 58 -25.05 -13.75 6.76
C ASN A 58 -24.64 -12.89 8.00
N SER A 59 -23.55 -12.16 7.97
CA SER A 59 -23.15 -11.23 9.03
C SER A 59 -23.28 -9.79 8.54
N GLU A 60 -24.10 -9.01 9.20
CA GLU A 60 -24.35 -7.58 8.96
C GLU A 60 -23.19 -6.66 9.38
N SER A 61 -22.04 -7.19 9.71
CA SER A 61 -20.89 -6.39 10.13
C SER A 61 -20.05 -5.96 8.94
N PRO A 62 -19.64 -4.68 8.82
CA PRO A 62 -18.73 -4.25 7.76
C PRO A 62 -17.43 -5.02 7.88
N THR A 63 -17.10 -5.76 6.84
CA THR A 63 -15.85 -6.52 6.79
C THR A 63 -14.75 -5.57 6.32
N TRP A 64 -13.60 -5.61 7.00
CA TRP A 64 -12.43 -4.89 6.59
C TRP A 64 -11.67 -5.66 5.51
N THR A 65 -11.11 -4.96 4.55
CA THR A 65 -10.14 -5.48 3.60
C THR A 65 -8.91 -4.57 3.57
N PHE A 66 -7.83 -5.04 2.96
CA PHE A 66 -6.64 -4.21 2.76
C PHE A 66 -6.83 -3.26 1.56
N THR A 67 -6.21 -2.08 1.62
CA THR A 67 -6.26 -1.11 0.51
C THR A 67 -5.40 -1.57 -0.68
N HIS A 68 -4.16 -2.05 -0.43
CA HIS A 68 -3.24 -2.51 -1.48
C HIS A 68 -2.86 -3.99 -1.31
N ASN A 69 -2.27 -4.35 -0.17
CA ASN A 69 -1.90 -5.73 0.14
C ASN A 69 -1.79 -5.94 1.66
N PRO A 70 -2.00 -7.18 2.15
CA PRO A 70 -1.95 -7.48 3.58
C PRO A 70 -0.53 -7.62 4.14
N PHE A 71 0.49 -7.61 3.29
CA PHE A 71 1.87 -7.94 3.66
C PHE A 71 2.71 -6.71 4.00
N SER A 72 2.21 -5.51 3.80
CA SER A 72 2.85 -4.27 4.25
C SER A 72 2.85 -4.21 5.77
N ARG A 73 3.91 -3.63 6.36
CA ARG A 73 3.95 -3.40 7.80
C ARG A 73 3.12 -2.17 8.14
N PRO A 74 2.29 -2.20 9.19
CA PRO A 74 1.79 -0.97 9.78
C PRO A 74 2.96 -0.09 10.22
N ARG A 75 2.78 1.23 10.22
CA ARG A 75 3.75 2.11 10.85
C ARG A 75 3.80 1.81 12.35
N GLU A 76 4.97 1.97 12.96
CA GLU A 76 5.24 1.52 14.34
C GLU A 76 4.25 2.12 15.35
N GLU A 77 3.89 3.38 15.19
CA GLU A 77 2.95 4.10 16.04
C GLU A 77 1.53 3.52 16.07
N TYR A 78 1.17 2.68 15.07
CA TYR A 78 -0.15 2.04 14.99
C TYR A 78 -0.12 0.55 15.34
N MET A 79 1.03 0.01 15.77
CA MET A 79 1.15 -1.41 16.06
C MET A 79 0.22 -1.84 17.20
N ASP A 80 0.11 -1.04 18.26
CA ASP A 80 -0.81 -1.33 19.37
C ASP A 80 -2.28 -1.34 18.91
N TRP A 81 -2.67 -0.43 18.02
CA TRP A 81 -4.03 -0.41 17.47
C TRP A 81 -4.32 -1.66 16.63
N LEU A 82 -3.34 -2.11 15.83
CA LEU A 82 -3.47 -3.35 15.09
C LEU A 82 -3.68 -4.54 16.02
N MET A 83 -2.80 -4.69 17.04
CA MET A 83 -2.82 -5.83 17.96
C MET A 83 -4.10 -5.89 18.79
N ASN A 84 -4.63 -4.73 19.19
CA ASN A 84 -5.87 -4.62 19.96
C ASN A 84 -7.13 -4.52 19.09
N LYS A 85 -6.99 -4.48 17.75
CA LYS A 85 -8.09 -4.26 16.79
C LYS A 85 -8.85 -2.95 17.03
N GLU A 86 -8.12 -1.91 17.42
CA GLU A 86 -8.65 -0.59 17.66
C GLU A 86 -8.42 0.32 16.46
N LYS A 87 -9.32 1.29 16.24
CA LYS A 87 -9.20 2.34 15.22
C LYS A 87 -8.72 1.83 13.86
N ILE A 88 -9.21 0.66 13.44
CA ILE A 88 -8.72 -0.09 12.26
C ILE A 88 -8.63 0.80 11.02
N GLY A 89 -9.61 1.68 10.79
CA GLY A 89 -9.64 2.58 9.64
C GLY A 89 -8.64 3.74 9.68
N GLU A 90 -7.92 3.92 10.79
CA GLU A 90 -6.92 4.97 10.96
C GLU A 90 -5.48 4.44 10.89
N ILE A 91 -5.31 3.12 10.78
CA ILE A 91 -4.00 2.47 10.72
C ILE A 91 -3.36 2.77 9.35
N LEU A 92 -2.18 3.38 9.37
CA LEU A 92 -1.38 3.64 8.17
C LEU A 92 -0.28 2.59 8.00
N THR A 93 0.10 2.37 6.74
CA THR A 93 1.16 1.42 6.37
C THR A 93 2.49 2.08 6.08
N THR A 94 3.51 1.26 5.95
CA THR A 94 4.82 1.62 5.40
C THR A 94 4.87 1.46 3.88
N GLN A 95 3.73 1.40 3.21
CA GLN A 95 3.66 1.36 1.76
C GLN A 95 4.09 2.70 1.16
N TYR A 96 4.69 2.61 -0.01
CA TYR A 96 5.06 3.75 -0.83
C TYR A 96 4.93 3.40 -2.30
N ASP A 97 4.45 4.36 -3.08
CA ASP A 97 4.38 4.27 -4.54
C ASP A 97 5.19 5.40 -5.18
N VAL A 98 5.77 5.12 -6.33
CA VAL A 98 6.35 6.14 -7.20
C VAL A 98 5.38 6.42 -8.33
N VAL A 99 4.98 7.66 -8.46
CA VAL A 99 4.12 8.12 -9.54
C VAL A 99 4.91 8.99 -10.51
N LEU A 100 4.54 8.92 -11.78
CA LEU A 100 5.11 9.70 -12.86
C LEU A 100 3.99 10.12 -13.82
N ASN A 101 3.78 11.43 -13.96
CA ASN A 101 2.83 12.00 -14.93
C ASN A 101 1.41 11.40 -14.85
N GLY A 102 0.91 11.09 -13.65
CA GLY A 102 -0.42 10.51 -13.48
C GLY A 102 -0.47 8.98 -13.48
N PHE A 103 0.68 8.31 -13.52
CA PHE A 103 0.79 6.85 -13.52
C PHE A 103 1.63 6.39 -12.34
N GLU A 104 1.17 5.36 -11.64
CA GLU A 104 2.01 4.58 -10.75
C GLU A 104 2.99 3.76 -11.58
N ILE A 105 4.27 4.00 -11.39
CA ILE A 105 5.35 3.32 -12.11
C ILE A 105 6.12 2.33 -11.26
N GLY A 106 5.84 2.29 -9.99
CA GLY A 106 6.41 1.31 -9.07
C GLY A 106 5.85 1.50 -7.69
N GLY A 107 5.77 0.42 -6.95
CA GLY A 107 5.29 0.41 -5.58
C GLY A 107 5.99 -0.64 -4.72
N GLY A 108 5.95 -0.41 -3.43
CA GLY A 108 6.58 -1.29 -2.45
C GLY A 108 6.21 -0.98 -1.01
N SER A 109 6.83 -1.68 -0.10
CA SER A 109 6.66 -1.43 1.33
C SER A 109 7.80 -2.02 2.15
N ILE A 110 7.92 -1.57 3.39
CA ILE A 110 8.55 -2.40 4.43
C ILE A 110 7.55 -3.50 4.78
N ARG A 111 8.03 -4.74 4.84
CA ARG A 111 7.15 -5.91 4.98
C ARG A 111 6.80 -6.19 6.43
N ASN A 112 5.62 -6.75 6.62
CA ASN A 112 5.19 -7.26 7.91
C ASN A 112 5.88 -8.62 8.15
N HIS A 113 7.12 -8.57 8.65
CA HIS A 113 8.00 -9.70 8.79
C HIS A 113 7.82 -10.49 10.11
N GLN A 114 6.95 -10.01 10.98
CA GLN A 114 6.64 -10.67 12.24
C GLN A 114 5.34 -11.47 12.11
N PRO A 115 5.31 -12.76 12.53
CA PRO A 115 4.14 -13.63 12.34
C PRO A 115 2.89 -13.12 13.08
N GLU A 116 3.02 -12.64 14.32
CA GLU A 116 1.88 -12.22 15.13
C GLU A 116 1.13 -11.00 14.54
N PRO A 117 1.79 -9.88 14.18
CA PRO A 117 1.11 -8.77 13.52
C PRO A 117 0.51 -9.16 12.18
N LEU A 118 1.18 -10.02 11.40
CA LEU A 118 0.65 -10.49 10.11
C LEU A 118 -0.60 -11.35 10.29
N LYS A 119 -0.60 -12.25 11.27
CA LYS A 119 -1.78 -13.04 11.63
C LYS A 119 -2.95 -12.12 12.04
N LYS A 120 -2.65 -11.06 12.81
CA LYS A 120 -3.65 -10.09 13.26
C LYS A 120 -4.31 -9.36 12.08
N VAL A 121 -3.56 -9.04 11.03
CA VAL A 121 -4.11 -8.48 9.79
C VAL A 121 -5.16 -9.41 9.18
N PHE A 122 -4.85 -10.71 9.04
CA PHE A 122 -5.81 -11.69 8.50
C PHE A 122 -7.05 -11.85 9.38
N GLU A 123 -6.89 -11.82 10.72
CA GLU A 123 -8.01 -11.86 11.65
C GLU A 123 -8.94 -10.66 11.49
N ILE A 124 -8.39 -9.44 11.31
CA ILE A 124 -9.17 -8.22 11.07
C ILE A 124 -9.96 -8.34 9.76
N MET A 125 -9.39 -8.99 8.75
CA MET A 125 -10.07 -9.28 7.48
C MET A 125 -11.14 -10.38 7.59
N GLY A 126 -11.35 -10.96 8.78
CA GLY A 126 -12.36 -12.00 9.02
C GLY A 126 -11.93 -13.40 8.61
N PHE A 127 -10.63 -13.67 8.46
CA PHE A 127 -10.17 -15.03 8.23
C PHE A 127 -10.22 -15.83 9.54
N THR A 128 -10.78 -17.04 9.46
CA THR A 128 -10.74 -17.98 10.58
C THR A 128 -9.34 -18.55 10.77
N GLU A 129 -9.05 -19.05 11.97
CA GLU A 129 -7.76 -19.69 12.26
C GLU A 129 -7.40 -20.78 11.26
N ASP A 130 -8.35 -21.68 10.97
CA ASP A 130 -8.14 -22.77 10.00
C ASP A 130 -7.78 -22.23 8.60
N ARG A 131 -8.43 -21.15 8.17
CA ARG A 131 -8.15 -20.51 6.88
C ARG A 131 -6.77 -19.87 6.87
N ILE A 132 -6.37 -19.22 7.96
CA ILE A 132 -5.03 -18.65 8.10
C ILE A 132 -3.96 -19.75 8.05
N VAL A 133 -4.14 -20.83 8.82
CA VAL A 133 -3.19 -21.96 8.84
C VAL A 133 -3.09 -22.62 7.47
N ASN A 134 -4.21 -22.91 6.83
CA ASN A 134 -4.22 -23.60 5.53
C ASN A 134 -3.60 -22.77 4.40
N ASN A 135 -3.83 -21.45 4.38
CA ASN A 135 -3.36 -20.60 3.29
C ASN A 135 -1.96 -20.00 3.55
N PHE A 136 -1.65 -19.65 4.80
CA PHE A 136 -0.48 -18.86 5.17
C PHE A 136 0.40 -19.51 6.24
N GLY A 137 0.01 -20.70 6.77
CA GLY A 137 0.72 -21.36 7.86
C GLY A 137 2.20 -21.60 7.55
N HIS A 138 2.53 -22.01 6.32
CA HIS A 138 3.92 -22.21 5.88
C HIS A 138 4.75 -20.93 5.92
N MET A 139 4.14 -19.79 5.53
CA MET A 139 4.81 -18.48 5.55
C MET A 139 4.95 -17.97 6.99
N LEU A 140 3.90 -18.07 7.81
CA LEU A 140 3.98 -17.67 9.23
C LEU A 140 5.02 -18.50 9.99
N ALA A 141 5.09 -19.82 9.72
CA ALA A 141 6.12 -20.67 10.27
C ALA A 141 7.53 -20.23 9.83
N ALA A 142 7.73 -19.93 8.55
CA ALA A 142 9.03 -19.42 8.06
C ALA A 142 9.43 -18.12 8.74
N LEU A 143 8.50 -17.17 8.90
CA LEU A 143 8.76 -15.90 9.59
C LEU A 143 9.09 -16.10 11.07
N SER A 144 8.56 -17.12 11.73
CA SER A 144 8.83 -17.43 13.13
C SER A 144 10.29 -17.85 13.41
N TYR A 145 11.03 -18.25 12.39
CA TYR A 145 12.45 -18.53 12.50
C TYR A 145 13.33 -17.26 12.55
N GLY A 146 12.75 -16.07 12.45
CA GLY A 146 13.43 -14.80 12.64
C GLY A 146 13.80 -14.10 11.34
N ALA A 147 12.81 -13.73 10.53
CA ALA A 147 13.05 -12.88 9.36
C ALA A 147 13.50 -11.47 9.78
N PRO A 148 14.57 -10.90 9.17
CA PRO A 148 14.97 -9.53 9.44
C PRO A 148 13.93 -8.55 8.85
N PRO A 149 13.89 -7.30 9.35
CA PRO A 149 13.18 -6.23 8.65
C PRO A 149 13.64 -6.14 7.20
N HIS A 150 12.71 -6.17 6.26
CA HIS A 150 13.01 -6.12 4.83
C HIS A 150 11.91 -5.38 4.09
N GLY A 151 12.24 -4.93 2.90
CA GLY A 151 11.32 -4.25 2.01
C GLY A 151 11.85 -4.26 0.58
N GLY A 152 11.11 -3.66 -0.31
CA GLY A 152 11.51 -3.56 -1.70
C GLY A 152 10.50 -2.80 -2.52
N ILE A 153 10.84 -2.56 -3.78
CA ILE A 153 10.01 -1.91 -4.76
C ILE A 153 9.92 -2.78 -6.01
N ALA A 154 8.76 -2.85 -6.61
CA ALA A 154 8.55 -3.45 -7.93
C ALA A 154 8.26 -2.34 -8.95
N TRP A 155 9.01 -2.34 -10.04
CA TRP A 155 8.85 -1.37 -11.11
C TRP A 155 7.97 -1.91 -12.23
N GLY A 156 7.00 -1.11 -12.69
CA GLY A 156 6.22 -1.38 -13.89
C GLY A 156 7.04 -1.00 -15.13
N LEU A 157 7.93 -1.89 -15.56
CA LEU A 157 8.87 -1.61 -16.66
C LEU A 157 8.15 -1.18 -17.94
N ASP A 158 7.11 -1.90 -18.34
CA ASP A 158 6.35 -1.59 -19.56
C ASP A 158 5.71 -0.19 -19.47
N ARG A 159 5.17 0.16 -18.31
CA ARG A 159 4.56 1.47 -18.08
C ARG A 159 5.61 2.58 -18.12
N LEU A 160 6.77 2.35 -17.52
CA LEU A 160 7.87 3.32 -17.57
C LEU A 160 8.38 3.51 -19.02
N VAL A 161 8.53 2.44 -19.78
CA VAL A 161 8.93 2.51 -21.19
C VAL A 161 7.90 3.28 -21.99
N ALA A 162 6.62 2.96 -21.88
CA ALA A 162 5.53 3.67 -22.59
C ALA A 162 5.56 5.20 -22.31
N ILE A 163 5.74 5.61 -21.06
CA ILE A 163 5.83 7.04 -20.72
C ILE A 163 7.09 7.68 -21.35
N LEU A 164 8.22 6.97 -21.37
CA LEU A 164 9.47 7.50 -21.90
C LEU A 164 9.47 7.57 -23.43
N THR A 165 8.80 6.66 -24.12
CA THR A 165 8.66 6.65 -25.59
C THR A 165 7.53 7.52 -26.07
N GLY A 166 6.54 7.78 -25.22
CA GLY A 166 5.34 8.57 -25.58
C GLY A 166 4.27 7.74 -26.28
N GLU A 167 4.23 6.42 -25.99
CA GLU A 167 3.25 5.47 -26.54
C GLU A 167 2.10 5.20 -25.56
#